data_eb801923f6b77c3680c843d4b5d3d4a2
#
_entry.id   eb801923f6b77c3680c843d4b5d3d4a2
#
_cell.length_a   1.000
_cell.length_b   1.000
_cell.length_c   1.000
_cell.angle_alpha   90.00
_cell.angle_beta   90.00
_cell.angle_gamma   90.00
#
_symmetry.space_group_name_H-M   'P 1'
#
loop_
_entity.id
_entity.type
_entity.pdbx_description
1 polymer ?
#
loop_
_entity_poly.entity_id
_entity_poly.type
_entity_poly.pdbx_seq_one_letter_code
_entity_poly.pdbx_strand_id
1 'polypeptide(L)'
;MFLFKGLYFHKKERYNFFITFRGACLTAKNMEELVSLCKRRGFVFQSGEVYGGLQGVYDYGPLGVELKNNLKSSWWSAMVFERDDIEGLDASILSKQELFKYSGHEDTFSDPLVDCKSCKSRWREDLVVDGKCPGCGSSELTEARAFNLMFKAPIGPVESEESFAYLRPETAQHIFASFKNVQDATSRQIPFGIAQIGKAFRNEINPRNFIFRLREFEQMELEYFVKPGEDEAALEYWKKERLDWWERQGIDRSNIEIYDVPENELAHYSKKTVDIMYRFPHGLEELEGIANRTDFDLGSHTKNQKDLSLSSSVVENEESTMRLAVQDLEAKKWYVPYVIEPSAGVDRGVLAILNEAYTHEDIGEGKERVVLKLKPHLSPIKAAVIPLKKNNAELVSVAKEIKQSLQSLGLGRVFLENSGNIGKAYRRHDEVGTPICITVDFDSLENKTVTIRDRDTMEQSRVDISELQQSYVSVLK
;
A
#
# COMPACT_ATOMS: atom_id res chain seq x y z
N MET A 1 -3.33 38.37 -7.05
CA MET A 1 -2.00 38.21 -7.62
C MET A 1 -1.03 37.93 -6.46
N PHE A 2 -1.10 36.71 -5.96
CA PHE A 2 -0.16 36.16 -4.98
C PHE A 2 0.39 34.88 -5.56
N LEU A 3 1.68 34.92 -5.85
CA LEU A 3 2.47 33.77 -6.30
C LEU A 3 2.68 32.81 -5.14
N PHE A 4 2.04 31.65 -5.16
CA PHE A 4 2.42 30.53 -4.32
C PHE A 4 3.61 29.83 -4.97
N LYS A 5 4.80 30.13 -4.46
CA LYS A 5 5.99 29.32 -4.69
C LYS A 5 5.85 28.05 -3.86
N GLY A 6 5.63 26.93 -4.51
CA GLY A 6 5.81 25.61 -3.91
C GLY A 6 7.28 25.41 -3.54
N LEU A 7 7.61 25.60 -2.29
CA LEU A 7 8.93 25.37 -1.72
C LEU A 7 9.07 23.89 -1.33
N TYR A 8 9.46 23.06 -2.30
CA TYR A 8 10.11 21.80 -1.97
C TYR A 8 11.59 22.05 -1.68
N PHE A 9 11.90 22.23 -0.41
CA PHE A 9 13.28 22.46 0.03
C PHE A 9 14.09 21.14 0.06
N HIS A 10 15.32 21.26 -0.38
CA HIS A 10 16.41 20.30 -0.37
C HIS A 10 16.50 19.45 0.90
N LYS A 11 16.16 18.16 0.81
CA LYS A 11 16.45 17.11 1.81
C LYS A 11 17.83 16.45 1.58
N LYS A 12 18.90 17.24 1.33
CA LYS A 12 20.22 16.63 1.05
C LYS A 12 21.30 16.86 2.13
N GLU A 13 21.01 17.52 3.25
CA GLU A 13 22.09 17.87 4.20
C GLU A 13 21.84 17.51 5.67
N ARG A 14 21.05 16.53 6.00
CA ARG A 14 21.06 16.08 7.42
C ARG A 14 20.87 14.58 7.46
N TYR A 15 21.92 13.83 7.53
CA TYR A 15 22.00 12.51 8.21
C TYR A 15 23.24 11.74 7.77
N ASN A 16 24.42 12.27 8.15
CA ASN A 16 25.59 11.44 8.35
C ASN A 16 25.77 11.24 9.88
N PHE A 17 24.97 10.37 10.48
CA PHE A 17 25.26 9.82 11.78
C PHE A 17 25.47 8.32 11.65
N PHE A 18 26.71 7.90 11.57
CA PHE A 18 27.09 6.50 11.70
C PHE A 18 26.88 6.07 13.16
N ILE A 19 25.78 5.35 13.43
CA ILE A 19 25.64 4.55 14.65
C ILE A 19 25.84 3.10 14.24
N THR A 20 26.98 2.55 14.63
CA THR A 20 27.30 1.13 14.53
C THR A 20 26.42 0.35 15.53
N PHE A 21 25.33 -0.26 15.06
CA PHE A 21 24.59 -1.28 15.80
C PHE A 21 25.08 -2.68 15.41
N ARG A 22 25.56 -3.43 16.41
CA ARG A 22 25.82 -4.87 16.31
C ARG A 22 24.48 -5.60 16.38
N GLY A 23 24.16 -6.40 15.35
CA GLY A 23 23.06 -7.35 15.39
C GLY A 23 21.86 -7.03 14.49
N ALA A 24 22.00 -6.17 13.47
CA ALA A 24 20.92 -5.95 12.52
C ALA A 24 20.76 -7.16 11.58
N CYS A 25 19.56 -7.73 11.55
CA CYS A 25 19.10 -8.56 10.45
C CYS A 25 19.25 -7.73 9.16
N LEU A 26 20.05 -8.19 8.20
CA LEU A 26 20.33 -7.44 6.98
C LEU A 26 19.10 -7.52 6.07
N THR A 27 18.31 -6.45 6.01
CA THR A 27 17.35 -6.15 4.95
C THR A 27 18.05 -6.20 3.58
N ALA A 28 17.30 -6.17 2.47
CA ALA A 28 17.90 -6.15 1.14
C ALA A 28 18.98 -5.06 1.05
N LYS A 29 20.20 -5.43 0.66
CA LYS A 29 21.34 -4.49 0.59
C LYS A 29 21.10 -3.35 -0.39
N ASN A 30 20.30 -3.62 -1.42
CA ASN A 30 19.92 -2.64 -2.42
C ASN A 30 18.61 -3.03 -3.13
N MET A 31 18.02 -2.09 -3.85
CA MET A 31 16.79 -2.29 -4.62
C MET A 31 16.94 -3.38 -5.70
N GLU A 32 18.13 -3.54 -6.28
CA GLU A 32 18.39 -4.50 -7.36
C GLU A 32 18.21 -5.94 -6.91
N GLU A 33 18.65 -6.29 -5.71
CA GLU A 33 18.47 -7.62 -5.13
C GLU A 33 17.00 -7.95 -4.96
N LEU A 34 16.22 -6.99 -4.43
CA LEU A 34 14.79 -7.15 -4.22
C LEU A 34 14.03 -7.28 -5.55
N VAL A 35 14.33 -6.43 -6.52
CA VAL A 35 13.75 -6.49 -7.88
C VAL A 35 14.08 -7.83 -8.55
N SER A 36 15.34 -8.29 -8.43
CA SER A 36 15.78 -9.58 -8.97
C SER A 36 15.01 -10.75 -8.36
N LEU A 37 14.81 -10.75 -7.02
CA LEU A 37 13.98 -11.75 -6.34
C LEU A 37 12.54 -11.71 -6.85
N CYS A 38 11.92 -10.52 -6.91
CA CYS A 38 10.55 -10.33 -7.36
C CYS A 38 10.31 -10.88 -8.76
N LYS A 39 11.20 -10.57 -9.71
CA LYS A 39 11.13 -11.07 -11.08
C LYS A 39 11.31 -12.60 -11.13
N ARG A 40 12.38 -13.10 -10.51
CA ARG A 40 12.74 -14.53 -10.54
C ARG A 40 11.67 -15.42 -9.89
N ARG A 41 10.98 -14.93 -8.86
CA ARG A 41 9.99 -15.69 -8.11
C ARG A 41 8.54 -15.37 -8.49
N GLY A 42 8.31 -14.44 -9.38
CA GLY A 42 6.97 -14.12 -9.88
C GLY A 42 6.13 -13.32 -8.89
N PHE A 43 6.76 -12.35 -8.21
CA PHE A 43 6.04 -11.37 -7.41
C PHE A 43 5.57 -10.20 -8.26
N VAL A 44 6.49 -9.55 -9.01
CA VAL A 44 6.18 -8.35 -9.77
C VAL A 44 6.93 -8.37 -11.11
N PHE A 45 6.24 -8.01 -12.18
CA PHE A 45 6.77 -7.86 -13.53
C PHE A 45 6.48 -6.46 -14.05
N GLN A 46 7.28 -5.99 -15.02
CA GLN A 46 6.92 -4.77 -15.72
C GLN A 46 5.74 -5.02 -16.65
N SER A 47 4.73 -4.16 -16.60
CA SER A 47 3.55 -4.32 -17.45
C SER A 47 3.91 -4.10 -18.92
N GLY A 48 3.43 -4.98 -19.80
CA GLY A 48 3.71 -4.92 -21.22
C GLY A 48 5.17 -5.21 -21.59
N GLU A 49 5.92 -5.97 -20.79
CA GLU A 49 7.35 -6.26 -20.99
C GLU A 49 7.68 -6.82 -22.38
N VAL A 50 6.75 -7.58 -22.99
CA VAL A 50 6.87 -8.11 -24.36
C VAL A 50 7.01 -7.01 -25.43
N TYR A 51 6.62 -5.79 -25.14
CA TYR A 51 6.74 -4.61 -26.00
C TYR A 51 7.70 -3.55 -25.42
N GLY A 52 8.59 -3.93 -24.50
CA GLY A 52 9.56 -3.05 -23.88
C GLY A 52 9.09 -2.43 -22.56
N GLY A 53 7.86 -2.71 -22.13
CA GLY A 53 7.30 -2.25 -20.88
C GLY A 53 6.76 -0.82 -20.91
N LEU A 54 5.83 -0.53 -19.99
CA LEU A 54 5.34 0.82 -19.73
C LEU A 54 5.91 1.33 -18.40
N GLN A 55 6.64 2.44 -18.44
CA GLN A 55 7.29 2.99 -17.26
C GLN A 55 6.27 3.40 -16.18
N GLY A 56 6.51 2.98 -14.94
CA GLY A 56 5.65 3.30 -13.79
C GLY A 56 4.35 2.49 -13.74
N VAL A 57 4.27 1.38 -14.50
CA VAL A 57 3.15 0.44 -14.46
C VAL A 57 3.70 -0.98 -14.33
N TYR A 58 3.16 -1.74 -13.38
CA TYR A 58 3.63 -3.09 -13.07
C TYR A 58 2.47 -4.06 -12.90
N ASP A 59 2.72 -5.32 -13.23
CA ASP A 59 1.81 -6.44 -13.06
C ASP A 59 2.26 -7.28 -11.85
N TYR A 60 1.31 -7.66 -11.00
CA TYR A 60 1.58 -8.60 -9.92
C TYR A 60 1.49 -10.03 -10.45
N GLY A 61 2.59 -10.76 -10.33
CA GLY A 61 2.65 -12.17 -10.72
C GLY A 61 1.96 -13.09 -9.71
N PRO A 62 2.03 -14.43 -9.93
CA PRO A 62 1.26 -15.41 -9.13
C PRO A 62 1.53 -15.40 -7.62
N LEU A 63 2.72 -15.00 -7.18
CA LEU A 63 3.02 -14.84 -5.75
C LEU A 63 2.75 -13.42 -5.26
N GLY A 64 2.98 -12.43 -6.11
CA GLY A 64 2.73 -11.04 -5.77
C GLY A 64 1.27 -10.73 -5.54
N VAL A 65 0.36 -11.25 -6.38
CA VAL A 65 -1.08 -11.03 -6.22
C VAL A 65 -1.60 -11.63 -4.91
N GLU A 66 -1.08 -12.79 -4.49
CA GLU A 66 -1.46 -13.40 -3.21
C GLU A 66 -0.94 -12.56 -2.02
N LEU A 67 0.33 -12.11 -2.05
CA LEU A 67 0.88 -11.21 -1.01
C LEU A 67 0.06 -9.91 -0.93
N LYS A 68 -0.23 -9.30 -2.08
CA LYS A 68 -1.01 -8.06 -2.17
C LYS A 68 -2.43 -8.24 -1.61
N ASN A 69 -3.11 -9.34 -1.97
CA ASN A 69 -4.44 -9.64 -1.46
C ASN A 69 -4.43 -9.94 0.04
N ASN A 70 -3.42 -10.65 0.54
CA ASN A 70 -3.27 -10.91 1.97
C ASN A 70 -3.08 -9.60 2.76
N LEU A 71 -2.27 -8.67 2.26
CA LEU A 71 -2.10 -7.35 2.88
C LEU A 71 -3.41 -6.56 2.90
N LYS A 72 -4.12 -6.50 1.76
CA LYS A 72 -5.43 -5.84 1.67
C LYS A 72 -6.46 -6.47 2.60
N SER A 73 -6.49 -7.80 2.69
CA SER A 73 -7.39 -8.53 3.59
C SER A 73 -7.08 -8.25 5.06
N SER A 74 -5.79 -8.19 5.43
CA SER A 74 -5.36 -7.83 6.79
C SER A 74 -5.78 -6.39 7.15
N TRP A 75 -5.64 -5.44 6.22
CA TRP A 75 -6.07 -4.07 6.42
C TRP A 75 -7.60 -3.97 6.56
N TRP A 76 -8.33 -4.63 5.67
CA TRP A 76 -9.79 -4.64 5.67
C TRP A 76 -10.35 -5.27 6.95
N SER A 77 -9.74 -6.36 7.42
CA SER A 77 -10.10 -6.99 8.70
C SER A 77 -9.95 -5.99 9.84
N ALA A 78 -8.78 -5.37 9.95
CA ALA A 78 -8.48 -4.43 11.04
C ALA A 78 -9.33 -3.14 10.98
N MET A 79 -9.68 -2.66 9.78
CA MET A 79 -10.42 -1.41 9.62
C MET A 79 -11.93 -1.60 9.63
N VAL A 80 -12.44 -2.69 9.04
CA VAL A 80 -13.89 -2.85 8.82
C VAL A 80 -14.49 -3.98 9.67
N PHE A 81 -13.85 -5.17 9.70
CA PHE A 81 -14.47 -6.32 10.35
C PHE A 81 -14.30 -6.35 11.88
N GLU A 82 -13.18 -5.84 12.37
CA GLU A 82 -12.86 -5.83 13.81
C GLU A 82 -13.41 -4.59 14.53
N ARG A 83 -14.15 -3.72 13.81
CA ARG A 83 -14.67 -2.45 14.32
C ARG A 83 -16.14 -2.27 14.01
N ASP A 84 -16.85 -1.63 14.94
CA ASP A 84 -18.27 -1.31 14.80
C ASP A 84 -18.51 0.12 14.27
N ASP A 85 -17.46 0.93 14.13
CA ASP A 85 -17.53 2.35 13.79
C ASP A 85 -17.02 2.68 12.39
N ILE A 86 -16.75 1.67 11.54
CA ILE A 86 -16.27 1.88 10.16
C ILE A 86 -17.09 1.07 9.17
N GLU A 87 -17.49 1.71 8.08
CA GLU A 87 -18.20 1.11 6.96
C GLU A 87 -17.26 0.98 5.74
N GLY A 88 -17.48 -0.03 4.92
CA GLY A 88 -16.76 -0.23 3.69
C GLY A 88 -17.44 0.44 2.50
N LEU A 89 -16.63 0.96 1.56
CA LEU A 89 -17.08 1.53 0.29
C LEU A 89 -16.22 1.00 -0.85
N ASP A 90 -16.83 0.74 -2.01
CA ASP A 90 -16.14 0.53 -3.28
C ASP A 90 -16.70 1.51 -4.31
N ALA A 91 -16.05 2.65 -4.48
CA ALA A 91 -16.47 3.70 -5.37
C ALA A 91 -15.86 3.55 -6.79
N SER A 92 -16.50 4.17 -7.78
CA SER A 92 -16.06 4.12 -9.17
C SER A 92 -14.71 4.79 -9.40
N ILE A 93 -13.97 4.33 -10.40
CA ILE A 93 -12.70 4.93 -10.85
C ILE A 93 -12.95 6.19 -11.68
N LEU A 94 -13.96 6.13 -12.57
CA LEU A 94 -14.33 7.26 -13.41
C LEU A 94 -15.06 8.30 -12.57
N SER A 95 -14.54 9.52 -12.62
CA SER A 95 -14.97 10.61 -11.74
C SER A 95 -15.48 11.79 -12.54
N LYS A 96 -16.56 12.38 -12.04
CA LYS A 96 -17.11 13.61 -12.59
C LYS A 96 -16.16 14.79 -12.33
N GLN A 97 -16.07 15.73 -13.25
CA GLN A 97 -15.16 16.86 -13.17
C GLN A 97 -15.35 17.69 -11.89
N GLU A 98 -16.60 17.96 -11.51
CA GLU A 98 -16.94 18.81 -10.38
C GLU A 98 -16.37 18.29 -9.05
N LEU A 99 -16.17 16.97 -8.94
CA LEU A 99 -15.55 16.38 -7.77
C LEU A 99 -14.12 16.92 -7.54
N PHE A 100 -13.35 17.08 -8.63
CA PHE A 100 -11.97 17.58 -8.54
C PHE A 100 -11.85 19.10 -8.71
N LYS A 101 -12.85 19.74 -9.28
CA LYS A 101 -12.97 21.19 -9.32
C LYS A 101 -13.14 21.76 -7.90
N TYR A 102 -14.13 21.26 -7.15
CA TYR A 102 -14.44 21.79 -5.82
C TYR A 102 -13.48 21.32 -4.72
N SER A 103 -12.84 20.18 -4.88
CA SER A 103 -11.74 19.75 -3.99
C SER A 103 -10.42 20.46 -4.26
N GLY A 104 -10.34 21.30 -5.32
CA GLY A 104 -9.13 22.06 -5.70
C GLY A 104 -8.09 21.26 -6.48
N HIS A 105 -8.29 19.99 -6.78
CA HIS A 105 -7.33 19.16 -7.53
C HIS A 105 -7.08 19.69 -8.95
N GLU A 106 -8.07 20.27 -9.62
CA GLU A 106 -7.88 20.83 -10.96
C GLU A 106 -6.82 21.95 -10.96
N ASP A 107 -6.76 22.76 -9.92
CA ASP A 107 -5.90 23.92 -9.82
C ASP A 107 -4.56 23.63 -9.15
N THR A 108 -4.52 22.71 -8.18
CA THR A 108 -3.36 22.54 -7.29
C THR A 108 -2.62 21.21 -7.47
N PHE A 109 -3.27 20.19 -8.05
CA PHE A 109 -2.67 18.86 -8.19
C PHE A 109 -1.72 18.78 -9.39
N SER A 110 -0.61 19.52 -9.29
CA SER A 110 0.37 19.65 -10.36
C SER A 110 1.80 19.60 -9.84
N ASP A 111 2.69 18.99 -10.64
CA ASP A 111 4.13 19.04 -10.43
C ASP A 111 4.79 20.06 -11.36
N PRO A 112 5.86 20.74 -10.94
CA PRO A 112 6.62 21.61 -11.80
C PRO A 112 7.44 20.81 -12.82
N LEU A 113 7.14 20.97 -14.11
CA LEU A 113 7.76 20.29 -15.24
C LEU A 113 8.78 21.17 -15.95
N VAL A 114 9.97 20.67 -16.18
CA VAL A 114 11.06 21.28 -16.93
C VAL A 114 11.41 20.39 -18.14
N ASP A 115 11.48 20.97 -19.34
CA ASP A 115 11.92 20.28 -20.56
C ASP A 115 13.40 20.59 -20.84
N CYS A 116 14.20 19.56 -21.14
CA CYS A 116 15.57 19.75 -21.66
C CYS A 116 15.51 20.03 -23.17
N LYS A 117 16.04 21.18 -23.61
CA LYS A 117 16.07 21.58 -25.01
C LYS A 117 17.03 20.74 -25.85
N SER A 118 18.08 20.15 -25.22
CA SER A 118 19.09 19.32 -25.87
C SER A 118 18.66 17.89 -26.12
N CYS A 119 18.31 17.14 -25.06
CA CYS A 119 17.95 15.71 -25.18
C CYS A 119 16.43 15.45 -25.24
N LYS A 120 15.59 16.49 -25.17
CA LYS A 120 14.13 16.42 -25.18
C LYS A 120 13.49 15.64 -24.03
N SER A 121 14.28 15.28 -23.01
CA SER A 121 13.74 14.64 -21.80
C SER A 121 13.02 15.64 -20.93
N ARG A 122 12.03 15.12 -20.17
CA ARG A 122 11.19 15.88 -19.24
C ARG A 122 11.52 15.50 -17.82
N TRP A 123 11.62 16.48 -16.96
CA TRP A 123 12.00 16.29 -15.57
C TRP A 123 11.13 17.11 -14.66
N ARG A 124 10.83 16.56 -13.49
CA ARG A 124 10.29 17.34 -12.38
C ARG A 124 11.40 18.27 -11.88
N GLU A 125 11.07 19.52 -11.57
CA GLU A 125 12.04 20.56 -11.25
C GLU A 125 12.98 20.19 -10.09
N ASP A 126 12.47 19.49 -9.06
CA ASP A 126 13.25 19.05 -7.91
C ASP A 126 14.36 18.04 -8.25
N LEU A 127 14.30 17.42 -9.43
CA LEU A 127 15.34 16.50 -9.92
C LEU A 127 16.45 17.25 -10.67
N VAL A 128 16.25 18.52 -11.00
CA VAL A 128 17.24 19.34 -11.69
C VAL A 128 18.19 19.94 -10.66
N VAL A 129 19.40 19.38 -10.58
CA VAL A 129 20.45 19.85 -9.66
C VAL A 129 21.40 20.79 -10.39
N ASP A 130 21.75 21.92 -9.78
CA ASP A 130 22.65 22.95 -10.33
C ASP A 130 22.24 23.46 -11.73
N GLY A 131 20.94 23.48 -12.04
CA GLY A 131 20.42 23.91 -13.33
C GLY A 131 20.82 23.00 -14.50
N LYS A 132 21.14 21.74 -14.24
CA LYS A 132 21.57 20.77 -15.24
C LYS A 132 20.57 19.64 -15.44
N CYS A 133 20.37 19.26 -16.70
CA CYS A 133 19.55 18.11 -17.08
C CYS A 133 20.10 16.81 -16.47
N PRO A 134 19.32 16.06 -15.69
CA PRO A 134 19.74 14.80 -15.11
C PRO A 134 20.15 13.73 -16.16
N GLY A 135 19.59 13.81 -17.37
CA GLY A 135 19.83 12.83 -18.43
C GLY A 135 21.07 13.09 -19.28
N CYS A 136 21.40 14.37 -19.58
CA CYS A 136 22.50 14.69 -20.50
C CYS A 136 23.48 15.76 -19.99
N GLY A 137 23.24 16.33 -18.79
CA GLY A 137 24.09 17.34 -18.19
C GLY A 137 23.97 18.75 -18.81
N SER A 138 23.12 18.97 -19.83
CA SER A 138 22.93 20.26 -20.47
C SER A 138 22.25 21.25 -19.53
N SER A 139 22.66 22.54 -19.61
CA SER A 139 21.99 23.66 -18.92
C SER A 139 20.87 24.31 -19.74
N GLU A 140 20.63 23.82 -20.97
CA GLU A 140 19.56 24.36 -21.83
C GLU A 140 18.20 23.77 -21.41
N LEU A 141 17.64 24.32 -20.36
CA LEU A 141 16.33 23.94 -19.80
C LEU A 141 15.28 25.01 -20.11
N THR A 142 14.01 24.63 -20.09
CA THR A 142 12.89 25.58 -20.07
C THR A 142 12.67 26.10 -18.66
N GLU A 143 11.90 27.18 -18.53
CA GLU A 143 11.29 27.50 -17.25
C GLU A 143 10.33 26.39 -16.82
N ALA A 144 10.17 26.25 -15.50
CA ALA A 144 9.22 25.29 -14.94
C ALA A 144 7.78 25.73 -15.25
N ARG A 145 6.95 24.76 -15.61
CA ARG A 145 5.52 24.98 -15.82
C ARG A 145 4.70 23.95 -15.05
N ALA A 146 3.54 24.33 -14.56
CA ALA A 146 2.64 23.40 -13.89
C ALA A 146 2.18 22.28 -14.84
N PHE A 147 2.29 21.04 -14.41
CA PHE A 147 1.81 19.87 -15.11
C PHE A 147 0.82 19.13 -14.22
N ASN A 148 -0.47 19.17 -14.55
CA ASN A 148 -1.51 18.49 -13.79
C ASN A 148 -1.34 16.97 -13.92
N LEU A 149 -1.37 16.26 -12.79
CA LEU A 149 -1.12 14.82 -12.71
C LEU A 149 -2.37 13.96 -12.94
N MET A 150 -3.56 14.55 -13.16
CA MET A 150 -4.77 13.77 -13.39
C MET A 150 -4.86 13.26 -14.84
N PHE A 151 -5.23 11.98 -14.99
CA PHE A 151 -5.58 11.42 -16.28
C PHE A 151 -7.02 11.77 -16.67
N LYS A 152 -7.21 12.23 -17.89
CA LYS A 152 -8.53 12.43 -18.52
C LYS A 152 -8.84 11.29 -19.47
N ALA A 153 -10.06 10.79 -19.44
CA ALA A 153 -10.58 9.78 -20.36
C ALA A 153 -11.83 10.33 -21.09
N PRO A 154 -11.91 10.28 -22.42
CA PRO A 154 -13.10 10.68 -23.14
C PRO A 154 -14.27 9.76 -22.79
N ILE A 155 -15.48 10.32 -22.69
CA ILE A 155 -16.72 9.57 -22.45
C ILE A 155 -17.67 9.78 -23.61
N GLY A 156 -18.31 8.69 -24.04
CA GLY A 156 -19.29 8.70 -25.13
C GLY A 156 -18.67 8.63 -26.53
N PRO A 157 -19.52 8.67 -27.58
CA PRO A 157 -19.10 8.41 -28.94
C PRO A 157 -18.45 9.61 -29.66
N VAL A 158 -18.54 10.80 -29.08
CA VAL A 158 -17.97 12.03 -29.63
C VAL A 158 -16.94 12.60 -28.65
N GLU A 159 -15.72 12.71 -29.08
CA GLU A 159 -14.67 13.39 -28.31
C GLU A 159 -14.90 14.91 -28.32
N SER A 160 -15.13 15.49 -27.17
CA SER A 160 -15.18 16.94 -26.96
C SER A 160 -14.45 17.28 -25.68
N GLU A 161 -14.00 18.53 -25.57
CA GLU A 161 -13.36 19.02 -24.33
C GLU A 161 -14.32 19.03 -23.13
N GLU A 162 -15.63 18.93 -23.37
CA GLU A 162 -16.68 18.89 -22.35
C GLU A 162 -17.14 17.47 -22.00
N SER A 163 -16.72 16.46 -22.78
CA SER A 163 -17.15 15.07 -22.62
C SER A 163 -16.01 14.17 -22.15
N PHE A 164 -15.56 14.37 -20.93
CA PHE A 164 -14.53 13.52 -20.32
C PHE A 164 -14.85 13.19 -18.86
N ALA A 165 -14.18 12.16 -18.35
CA ALA A 165 -14.07 11.88 -16.92
C ALA A 165 -12.62 11.89 -16.52
N TYR A 166 -12.35 12.15 -15.26
CA TYR A 166 -11.04 11.88 -14.66
C TYR A 166 -10.94 10.42 -14.23
N LEU A 167 -9.77 9.82 -14.40
CA LEU A 167 -9.37 8.67 -13.59
C LEU A 167 -8.96 9.21 -12.23
N ARG A 168 -9.59 8.77 -11.16
CA ARG A 168 -9.37 9.32 -9.81
C ARG A 168 -7.88 9.28 -9.41
N PRO A 169 -7.29 10.39 -8.94
CA PRO A 169 -5.90 10.43 -8.48
C PRO A 169 -5.73 9.91 -7.04
N GLU A 170 -6.85 9.74 -6.34
CA GLU A 170 -6.96 9.21 -4.97
C GLU A 170 -8.36 8.63 -4.73
N THR A 171 -8.52 7.86 -3.69
CA THR A 171 -9.80 7.25 -3.35
C THR A 171 -10.66 8.12 -2.43
N ALA A 172 -10.07 9.12 -1.75
CA ALA A 172 -10.70 9.98 -0.74
C ALA A 172 -11.93 10.74 -1.24
N GLN A 173 -11.84 11.42 -2.38
CA GLN A 173 -12.90 12.33 -2.84
C GLN A 173 -14.24 11.63 -3.07
N HIS A 174 -14.22 10.36 -3.50
CA HIS A 174 -15.45 9.58 -3.65
C HIS A 174 -16.04 9.17 -2.29
N ILE A 175 -15.21 9.03 -1.25
CA ILE A 175 -15.69 8.78 0.11
C ILE A 175 -16.48 10.00 0.59
N PHE A 176 -15.93 11.21 0.42
CA PHE A 176 -16.62 12.45 0.79
C PHE A 176 -17.93 12.64 0.03
N ALA A 177 -17.93 12.41 -1.28
CA ALA A 177 -19.15 12.49 -2.08
C ALA A 177 -20.21 11.46 -1.66
N SER A 178 -19.80 10.32 -1.11
CA SER A 178 -20.68 9.24 -0.65
C SER A 178 -21.03 9.33 0.84
N PHE A 179 -20.45 10.27 1.59
CA PHE A 179 -20.64 10.41 3.03
C PHE A 179 -22.11 10.31 3.46
N LYS A 180 -22.96 11.13 2.86
CA LYS A 180 -24.39 11.18 3.22
C LYS A 180 -25.12 9.89 2.85
N ASN A 181 -24.81 9.29 1.72
CA ASN A 181 -25.41 8.02 1.29
C ASN A 181 -25.07 6.89 2.27
N VAL A 182 -23.81 6.80 2.69
CA VAL A 182 -23.36 5.79 3.65
C VAL A 182 -23.99 6.06 5.02
N GLN A 183 -23.92 7.30 5.51
CA GLN A 183 -24.52 7.67 6.80
C GLN A 183 -26.01 7.31 6.88
N ASP A 184 -26.78 7.66 5.85
CA ASP A 184 -28.22 7.40 5.83
C ASP A 184 -28.54 5.89 5.71
N ALA A 185 -27.80 5.17 4.86
CA ALA A 185 -28.01 3.75 4.63
C ALA A 185 -27.69 2.90 5.87
N THR A 186 -26.68 3.31 6.64
CA THR A 186 -26.18 2.56 7.81
C THR A 186 -26.68 3.15 9.15
N SER A 187 -27.31 4.32 9.12
CA SER A 187 -27.76 5.07 10.31
C SER A 187 -26.63 5.40 11.31
N ARG A 188 -25.41 5.58 10.79
CA ARG A 188 -24.24 5.89 11.61
C ARG A 188 -24.30 7.29 12.22
N GLN A 189 -23.80 7.38 13.44
CA GLN A 189 -23.62 8.63 14.17
C GLN A 189 -22.12 8.98 14.19
N ILE A 190 -21.81 10.27 14.28
CA ILE A 190 -20.43 10.73 14.49
C ILE A 190 -20.00 10.39 15.94
N PRO A 191 -18.80 9.80 16.15
CA PRO A 191 -17.75 9.51 15.14
C PRO A 191 -18.00 8.19 14.40
N PHE A 192 -17.70 8.17 13.11
CA PHE A 192 -17.63 6.95 12.31
C PHE A 192 -16.68 7.14 11.11
N GLY A 193 -16.26 6.06 10.48
CA GLY A 193 -15.38 6.09 9.32
C GLY A 193 -15.96 5.41 8.09
N ILE A 194 -15.41 5.74 6.92
CA ILE A 194 -15.65 5.05 5.66
C ILE A 194 -14.30 4.65 5.08
N ALA A 195 -14.12 3.34 4.88
CA ALA A 195 -12.89 2.74 4.40
C ALA A 195 -13.00 2.27 2.95
N GLN A 196 -11.96 2.45 2.16
CA GLN A 196 -11.90 2.00 0.78
C GLN A 196 -10.52 1.46 0.44
N ILE A 197 -10.47 0.36 -0.35
CA ILE A 197 -9.28 -0.08 -1.06
C ILE A 197 -9.59 0.05 -2.55
N GLY A 198 -8.76 0.79 -3.28
CA GLY A 198 -9.06 0.99 -4.69
C GLY A 198 -7.90 1.51 -5.53
N LYS A 199 -8.02 1.34 -6.82
CA LYS A 199 -7.10 1.88 -7.83
C LYS A 199 -7.16 3.41 -7.85
N ALA A 200 -5.98 4.03 -7.98
CA ALA A 200 -5.79 5.45 -8.24
C ALA A 200 -4.73 5.65 -9.33
N PHE A 201 -4.75 6.81 -9.97
CA PHE A 201 -3.98 7.07 -11.18
C PHE A 201 -3.36 8.47 -11.12
N ARG A 202 -2.03 8.54 -11.24
CA ARG A 202 -1.30 9.81 -11.29
C ARG A 202 -0.34 9.81 -12.48
N ASN A 203 -0.48 10.77 -13.37
CA ASN A 203 0.38 10.89 -14.55
C ASN A 203 1.78 11.40 -14.17
N GLU A 204 2.47 10.62 -13.36
CA GLU A 204 3.81 10.93 -12.84
C GLU A 204 4.78 11.26 -13.97
N ILE A 205 5.50 12.38 -13.83
CA ILE A 205 6.51 12.81 -14.81
C ILE A 205 7.67 11.78 -14.82
N ASN A 206 8.18 11.44 -13.65
CA ASN A 206 9.31 10.52 -13.46
C ASN A 206 8.96 9.40 -12.46
N PRO A 207 8.24 8.35 -12.88
CA PRO A 207 8.08 7.15 -12.05
C PRO A 207 9.45 6.53 -11.75
N ARG A 208 9.65 6.07 -10.51
CA ARG A 208 10.96 5.56 -10.05
C ARG A 208 10.84 4.63 -8.85
N ASN A 209 11.95 3.99 -8.53
CA ASN A 209 12.09 3.14 -7.35
C ASN A 209 11.15 1.94 -7.35
N PHE A 210 11.08 1.21 -8.49
CA PHE A 210 10.26 0.01 -8.65
C PHE A 210 8.78 0.32 -8.37
N ILE A 211 8.11 -0.41 -7.48
CA ILE A 211 6.70 -0.21 -7.12
C ILE A 211 6.46 0.89 -6.07
N PHE A 212 7.45 1.77 -5.81
CA PHE A 212 7.32 2.87 -4.87
C PHE A 212 6.55 4.07 -5.45
N ARG A 213 6.88 4.50 -6.70
CA ARG A 213 6.21 5.63 -7.38
C ARG A 213 5.70 5.21 -8.75
N LEU A 214 4.40 5.05 -8.84
CA LEU A 214 3.67 4.47 -9.96
C LEU A 214 2.69 5.46 -10.59
N ARG A 215 2.29 5.19 -11.85
CA ARG A 215 1.19 5.88 -12.53
C ARG A 215 -0.17 5.26 -12.24
N GLU A 216 -0.19 3.95 -12.01
CA GLU A 216 -1.35 3.19 -11.57
C GLU A 216 -0.97 2.44 -10.30
N PHE A 217 -1.72 2.63 -9.22
CA PHE A 217 -1.45 2.04 -7.90
C PHE A 217 -2.76 1.77 -7.15
N GLU A 218 -2.68 1.11 -6.02
CA GLU A 218 -3.83 0.95 -5.11
C GLU A 218 -3.57 1.69 -3.80
N GLN A 219 -4.63 2.32 -3.26
CA GLN A 219 -4.64 2.93 -1.93
C GLN A 219 -5.53 2.13 -0.99
N MET A 220 -5.17 2.14 0.28
CA MET A 220 -5.98 1.79 1.44
C MET A 220 -6.24 3.09 2.18
N GLU A 221 -7.43 3.60 2.11
CA GLU A 221 -7.82 4.90 2.65
C GLU A 221 -9.00 4.77 3.59
N LEU A 222 -8.92 5.49 4.71
CA LEU A 222 -9.99 5.65 5.69
C LEU A 222 -10.25 7.14 5.90
N GLU A 223 -11.49 7.55 5.76
CA GLU A 223 -11.95 8.87 6.17
C GLU A 223 -12.76 8.73 7.46
N TYR A 224 -12.17 9.15 8.57
CA TYR A 224 -12.79 9.07 9.89
C TYR A 224 -13.35 10.41 10.29
N PHE A 225 -14.68 10.47 10.40
CA PHE A 225 -15.44 11.68 10.65
C PHE A 225 -15.64 11.89 12.15
N VAL A 226 -15.25 13.08 12.62
CA VAL A 226 -15.33 13.45 14.03
C VAL A 226 -16.02 14.80 14.23
N LYS A 227 -16.46 15.09 15.44
CA LYS A 227 -16.96 16.41 15.78
C LYS A 227 -15.82 17.43 15.83
N PRO A 228 -16.02 18.67 15.32
CA PRO A 228 -15.04 19.73 15.47
C PRO A 228 -14.60 19.90 16.94
N GLY A 229 -13.27 19.90 17.17
CA GLY A 229 -12.66 19.91 18.50
C GLY A 229 -12.25 18.53 19.05
N GLU A 230 -12.64 17.42 18.41
CA GLU A 230 -12.21 16.07 18.75
C GLU A 230 -11.08 15.57 17.81
N ASP A 231 -10.73 16.36 16.82
CA ASP A 231 -9.82 16.05 15.71
C ASP A 231 -8.39 15.74 16.17
N GLU A 232 -7.85 16.46 17.16
CA GLU A 232 -6.49 16.23 17.65
C GLU A 232 -6.35 14.89 18.38
N ALA A 233 -7.33 14.56 19.19
CA ALA A 233 -7.38 13.27 19.90
C ALA A 233 -7.56 12.11 18.91
N ALA A 234 -8.37 12.28 17.88
CA ALA A 234 -8.58 11.29 16.83
C ALA A 234 -7.32 11.09 15.97
N LEU A 235 -6.58 12.17 15.65
CA LEU A 235 -5.31 12.09 14.93
C LEU A 235 -4.27 11.26 15.70
N GLU A 236 -4.10 11.53 17.00
CA GLU A 236 -3.16 10.78 17.84
C GLU A 236 -3.58 9.31 18.02
N TYR A 237 -4.89 9.06 18.13
CA TYR A 237 -5.43 7.70 18.15
C TYR A 237 -5.09 6.94 16.86
N TRP A 238 -5.40 7.51 15.69
CA TRP A 238 -5.13 6.87 14.40
C TRP A 238 -3.65 6.70 14.13
N LYS A 239 -2.81 7.66 14.51
CA LYS A 239 -1.35 7.51 14.43
C LYS A 239 -0.87 6.25 15.17
N LYS A 240 -1.34 6.04 16.41
CA LYS A 240 -0.97 4.85 17.18
C LYS A 240 -1.49 3.57 16.53
N GLU A 241 -2.77 3.52 16.16
CA GLU A 241 -3.40 2.35 15.55
C GLU A 241 -2.70 1.92 14.25
N ARG A 242 -2.31 2.89 13.42
CA ARG A 242 -1.60 2.62 12.17
C ARG A 242 -0.20 2.08 12.40
N LEU A 243 0.52 2.65 13.34
CA LEU A 243 1.84 2.15 13.72
C LEU A 243 1.79 0.71 14.26
N ASP A 244 0.85 0.43 15.15
CA ASP A 244 0.67 -0.90 15.73
C ASP A 244 0.23 -1.92 14.65
N TRP A 245 -0.55 -1.47 13.65
CA TRP A 245 -0.91 -2.32 12.52
C TRP A 245 0.29 -2.69 11.65
N TRP A 246 1.17 -1.72 11.29
CA TRP A 246 2.37 -2.01 10.51
C TRP A 246 3.32 -2.97 11.24
N GLU A 247 3.47 -2.85 12.55
CA GLU A 247 4.25 -3.82 13.35
C GLU A 247 3.66 -5.24 13.23
N ARG A 248 2.33 -5.37 13.29
CA ARG A 248 1.65 -6.67 13.06
C ARG A 248 1.90 -7.23 11.66
N GLN A 249 2.11 -6.37 10.65
CA GLN A 249 2.50 -6.80 9.31
C GLN A 249 3.97 -7.21 9.22
N GLY A 250 4.75 -7.04 10.27
CA GLY A 250 6.15 -7.45 10.35
C GLY A 250 7.15 -6.34 10.08
N ILE A 251 6.72 -5.08 9.99
CA ILE A 251 7.62 -3.92 9.90
C ILE A 251 8.24 -3.68 11.28
N ASP A 252 9.58 -3.69 11.36
CA ASP A 252 10.29 -3.41 12.60
C ASP A 252 10.17 -1.91 12.94
N ARG A 253 9.80 -1.63 14.18
CA ARG A 253 9.65 -0.25 14.69
C ARG A 253 10.92 0.58 14.56
N SER A 254 12.08 -0.04 14.61
CA SER A 254 13.39 0.64 14.44
C SER A 254 13.61 1.15 12.99
N ASN A 255 12.86 0.65 12.02
CA ASN A 255 12.87 1.09 10.63
C ASN A 255 11.83 2.16 10.32
N ILE A 256 11.04 2.56 11.32
CA ILE A 256 10.01 3.61 11.21
C ILE A 256 10.49 4.89 11.89
N GLU A 257 10.25 6.02 11.25
CA GLU A 257 10.37 7.36 11.85
C GLU A 257 9.05 8.10 11.68
N ILE A 258 8.69 8.91 12.66
CA ILE A 258 7.50 9.79 12.58
C ILE A 258 7.96 11.16 12.12
N TYR A 259 7.30 11.68 11.09
CA TYR A 259 7.55 13.01 10.56
C TYR A 259 6.30 13.86 10.70
N ASP A 260 6.33 14.83 11.62
CA ASP A 260 5.30 15.86 11.68
C ASP A 260 5.56 16.84 10.53
N VAL A 261 4.63 16.94 9.58
CA VAL A 261 4.76 17.79 8.40
C VAL A 261 4.72 19.26 8.84
N PRO A 262 5.72 20.09 8.49
CA PRO A 262 5.72 21.52 8.84
C PRO A 262 4.55 22.28 8.16
N GLU A 263 4.05 23.33 8.80
CA GLU A 263 2.91 24.12 8.30
C GLU A 263 3.07 24.62 6.85
N ASN A 264 4.29 24.98 6.45
CA ASN A 264 4.60 25.44 5.11
C ASN A 264 4.66 24.34 4.04
N GLU A 265 4.59 23.06 4.45
CA GLU A 265 4.56 21.89 3.57
C GLU A 265 3.19 21.21 3.56
N LEU A 266 2.26 21.65 4.44
CA LEU A 266 0.92 21.09 4.50
C LEU A 266 0.15 21.29 3.20
N ALA A 267 -0.64 20.28 2.83
CA ALA A 267 -1.62 20.42 1.77
C ALA A 267 -2.68 21.48 2.14
N HIS A 268 -3.27 22.13 1.15
CA HIS A 268 -4.22 23.22 1.33
C HIS A 268 -5.45 22.89 2.19
N TYR A 269 -5.78 21.61 2.27
CA TYR A 269 -6.90 21.10 3.06
C TYR A 269 -6.52 20.67 4.47
N SER A 270 -5.23 20.57 4.78
CA SER A 270 -4.77 19.96 6.03
C SER A 270 -4.40 21.01 7.08
N LYS A 271 -4.92 20.81 8.30
CA LYS A 271 -4.50 21.53 9.51
C LYS A 271 -3.22 20.94 10.11
N LYS A 272 -3.06 19.60 10.01
CA LYS A 272 -1.90 18.86 10.50
C LYS A 272 -1.78 17.54 9.76
N THR A 273 -0.57 17.16 9.40
CA THR A 273 -0.26 15.86 8.80
C THR A 273 0.91 15.23 9.52
N VAL A 274 0.84 13.92 9.71
CA VAL A 274 1.90 13.09 10.29
C VAL A 274 2.19 11.98 9.30
N ASP A 275 3.45 11.88 8.84
CA ASP A 275 3.89 10.79 7.98
C ASP A 275 4.59 9.71 8.79
N ILE A 276 4.19 8.46 8.56
CA ILE A 276 4.90 7.26 8.97
C ILE A 276 5.95 7.00 7.91
N MET A 277 7.19 7.34 8.21
CA MET A 277 8.33 7.14 7.31
C MET A 277 8.93 5.76 7.52
N TYR A 278 9.33 5.07 6.45
CA TYR A 278 9.98 3.78 6.50
C TYR A 278 11.32 3.80 5.75
N ARG A 279 12.30 3.01 6.21
CA ARG A 279 13.62 2.86 5.59
C ARG A 279 13.59 1.86 4.43
N PHE A 280 13.16 2.35 3.26
CA PHE A 280 13.26 1.59 2.02
C PHE A 280 14.72 1.42 1.56
N PRO A 281 15.02 0.51 0.63
CA PRO A 281 16.38 0.35 0.10
C PRO A 281 16.96 1.62 -0.55
N HIS A 282 16.12 2.55 -0.99
CA HIS A 282 16.49 3.82 -1.62
C HIS A 282 16.45 5.02 -0.67
N GLY A 283 16.15 4.82 0.60
CA GLY A 283 16.15 5.87 1.63
C GLY A 283 14.92 5.87 2.52
N LEU A 284 14.90 6.83 3.44
CA LEU A 284 13.77 7.08 4.32
C LEU A 284 12.70 7.84 3.54
N GLU A 285 11.56 7.20 3.32
CA GLU A 285 10.44 7.73 2.54
C GLU A 285 9.11 7.39 3.20
N GLU A 286 8.06 8.13 2.84
CA GLU A 286 6.71 7.94 3.35
C GLU A 286 6.13 6.56 3.02
N LEU A 287 5.65 5.85 4.04
CA LEU A 287 4.90 4.61 3.94
C LEU A 287 3.39 4.87 4.03
N GLU A 288 2.98 5.74 4.96
CA GLU A 288 1.59 6.11 5.20
C GLU A 288 1.51 7.55 5.71
N GLY A 289 0.55 8.33 5.21
CA GLY A 289 0.22 9.66 5.72
C GLY A 289 -1.03 9.62 6.59
N ILE A 290 -1.09 10.46 7.62
CA ILE A 290 -2.28 10.65 8.46
C ILE A 290 -2.57 12.13 8.55
N ALA A 291 -3.63 12.60 7.89
CA ALA A 291 -3.98 14.00 7.78
C ALA A 291 -5.22 14.37 8.60
N ASN A 292 -5.17 15.51 9.27
CA ASN A 292 -6.35 16.20 9.76
C ASN A 292 -6.82 17.19 8.69
N ARG A 293 -7.85 16.82 7.94
CA ARG A 293 -8.39 17.55 6.78
C ARG A 293 -9.46 18.58 7.20
N THR A 294 -9.74 18.71 8.48
CA THR A 294 -10.78 19.58 9.02
C THR A 294 -12.15 19.36 8.37
N ASP A 295 -12.93 20.40 8.16
CA ASP A 295 -14.20 20.38 7.43
C ASP A 295 -14.05 20.72 5.94
N PHE A 296 -12.83 20.75 5.41
CA PHE A 296 -12.55 21.21 4.05
C PHE A 296 -13.31 20.42 2.99
N ASP A 297 -13.17 19.09 2.98
CA ASP A 297 -13.69 18.26 1.90
C ASP A 297 -15.24 18.20 1.92
N LEU A 298 -15.84 17.88 3.06
CA LEU A 298 -17.30 17.90 3.19
C LEU A 298 -17.85 19.31 2.99
N GLY A 299 -17.14 20.34 3.45
CA GLY A 299 -17.47 21.73 3.25
C GLY A 299 -17.45 22.15 1.78
N SER A 300 -16.47 21.68 1.01
CA SER A 300 -16.35 21.95 -0.43
C SER A 300 -17.46 21.31 -1.26
N HIS A 301 -17.95 20.14 -0.83
CA HIS A 301 -18.97 19.37 -1.54
C HIS A 301 -20.40 19.56 -1.02
N THR A 302 -20.63 20.35 0.04
CA THR A 302 -21.96 20.54 0.61
C THR A 302 -22.73 21.67 -0.09
N LYS A 303 -24.04 21.47 -0.27
CA LYS A 303 -24.93 22.59 -0.64
C LYS A 303 -25.18 23.52 0.56
N ASN A 304 -25.59 24.75 0.29
CA ASN A 304 -25.93 25.77 1.28
C ASN A 304 -24.78 26.04 2.27
N GLN A 305 -23.56 26.18 1.75
CA GLN A 305 -22.35 26.45 2.54
C GLN A 305 -22.50 27.68 3.44
N LYS A 306 -23.21 28.74 2.96
CA LYS A 306 -23.43 30.00 3.69
C LYS A 306 -24.22 29.82 5.01
N ASP A 307 -24.98 28.74 5.12
CA ASP A 307 -25.76 28.43 6.33
C ASP A 307 -24.94 27.65 7.37
N LEU A 308 -23.64 27.38 7.06
CA LEU A 308 -22.74 26.59 7.87
C LEU A 308 -21.54 27.43 8.30
N SER A 309 -21.11 27.27 9.55
CA SER A 309 -19.88 27.89 10.05
C SER A 309 -18.70 26.98 9.73
N LEU A 310 -18.15 27.11 8.51
CA LEU A 310 -16.97 26.37 8.10
C LEU A 310 -15.71 27.00 8.69
N SER A 311 -14.79 26.15 9.15
CA SER A 311 -13.45 26.61 9.59
C SER A 311 -12.49 26.76 8.42
N SER A 312 -12.70 25.96 7.37
CA SER A 312 -11.88 25.97 6.16
C SER A 312 -12.41 26.97 5.13
N SER A 313 -11.49 27.56 4.36
CA SER A 313 -11.83 28.37 3.20
C SER A 313 -12.12 27.47 2.01
N VAL A 314 -13.37 27.43 1.57
CA VAL A 314 -13.84 26.61 0.44
C VAL A 314 -14.38 27.47 -0.68
N VAL A 315 -14.30 26.96 -1.91
CA VAL A 315 -14.94 27.59 -3.08
C VAL A 315 -16.45 27.45 -2.97
N GLU A 316 -17.19 28.52 -3.33
CA GLU A 316 -18.67 28.47 -3.32
C GLU A 316 -19.14 27.41 -4.33
N ASN A 317 -19.92 26.45 -3.82
CA ASN A 317 -20.44 25.31 -4.60
C ASN A 317 -21.95 25.42 -4.81
N GLU A 318 -22.35 25.96 -5.94
CA GLU A 318 -23.76 26.07 -6.34
C GLU A 318 -24.26 24.80 -7.04
N GLU A 319 -23.37 23.88 -7.44
CA GLU A 319 -23.70 22.67 -8.19
C GLU A 319 -24.04 21.50 -7.26
N SER A 320 -23.68 21.57 -5.98
CA SER A 320 -23.97 20.50 -5.03
C SER A 320 -25.47 20.39 -4.72
N THR A 321 -25.99 19.19 -4.82
CA THR A 321 -27.40 18.86 -4.51
C THR A 321 -27.62 18.32 -3.11
N MET A 322 -26.54 17.96 -2.38
CA MET A 322 -26.61 17.31 -1.06
C MET A 322 -26.03 18.19 0.04
N ARG A 323 -26.62 18.10 1.24
CA ARG A 323 -26.07 18.75 2.44
C ARG A 323 -25.21 17.74 3.21
N LEU A 324 -23.91 17.95 3.20
CA LEU A 324 -22.92 17.11 3.86
C LEU A 324 -22.61 17.65 5.28
N ALA A 325 -23.62 17.84 6.07
CA ALA A 325 -23.53 18.35 7.43
C ALA A 325 -24.40 17.50 8.38
N VAL A 326 -24.05 17.49 9.64
CA VAL A 326 -24.72 16.74 10.69
C VAL A 326 -25.36 17.70 11.69
N GLN A 327 -26.53 17.34 12.20
CA GLN A 327 -27.20 18.13 13.22
C GLN A 327 -26.76 17.67 14.62
N ASP A 328 -26.18 18.57 15.38
CA ASP A 328 -26.03 18.41 16.83
C ASP A 328 -27.38 18.60 17.49
N LEU A 329 -27.99 17.52 17.95
CA LEU A 329 -29.35 17.55 18.55
C LEU A 329 -29.40 18.28 19.90
N GLU A 330 -28.31 18.30 20.64
CA GLU A 330 -28.20 18.98 21.94
C GLU A 330 -28.03 20.49 21.72
N ALA A 331 -27.09 20.89 20.88
CA ALA A 331 -26.82 22.28 20.56
C ALA A 331 -27.85 22.87 19.57
N LYS A 332 -28.70 22.04 18.94
CA LYS A 332 -29.63 22.40 17.86
C LYS A 332 -28.98 23.17 16.70
N LYS A 333 -27.76 22.83 16.39
CA LYS A 333 -26.93 23.46 15.33
C LYS A 333 -26.47 22.44 14.33
N TRP A 334 -26.25 22.88 13.09
CA TRP A 334 -25.59 22.08 12.07
C TRP A 334 -24.10 22.34 12.12
N TYR A 335 -23.32 21.29 11.94
CA TYR A 335 -21.85 21.37 11.75
C TYR A 335 -21.43 20.44 10.63
N VAL A 336 -20.30 20.74 10.00
CA VAL A 336 -19.62 19.86 9.06
C VAL A 336 -18.59 19.07 9.86
N PRO A 337 -18.62 17.72 9.82
CA PRO A 337 -17.63 16.90 10.50
C PRO A 337 -16.19 17.21 10.04
N TYR A 338 -15.25 17.13 10.97
CA TYR A 338 -13.84 17.11 10.66
C TYR A 338 -13.44 15.70 10.24
N VAL A 339 -12.41 15.61 9.43
CA VAL A 339 -11.94 14.34 8.84
C VAL A 339 -10.52 14.05 9.28
N ILE A 340 -10.28 12.82 9.75
CA ILE A 340 -8.95 12.25 9.93
C ILE A 340 -8.76 11.15 8.90
N GLU A 341 -7.73 11.29 8.08
CA GLU A 341 -7.44 10.44 6.93
C GLU A 341 -6.14 9.67 7.13
N PRO A 342 -6.14 8.41 7.56
CA PRO A 342 -5.05 7.48 7.33
C PRO A 342 -5.08 6.98 5.88
N SER A 343 -3.98 7.20 5.13
CA SER A 343 -3.85 6.83 3.71
C SER A 343 -2.53 6.14 3.44
N ALA A 344 -2.58 4.89 2.98
CA ALA A 344 -1.41 4.09 2.63
C ALA A 344 -1.49 3.52 1.21
N GLY A 345 -0.39 3.58 0.47
CA GLY A 345 -0.26 2.89 -0.80
C GLY A 345 -0.06 1.39 -0.60
N VAL A 346 -0.94 0.55 -1.17
CA VAL A 346 -0.79 -0.92 -1.11
C VAL A 346 0.55 -1.36 -1.69
N ASP A 347 0.96 -0.76 -2.81
CA ASP A 347 2.19 -1.10 -3.52
C ASP A 347 3.45 -0.72 -2.70
N ARG A 348 3.44 0.44 -2.02
CA ARG A 348 4.48 0.83 -1.04
C ARG A 348 4.51 -0.13 0.15
N GLY A 349 3.35 -0.53 0.67
CA GLY A 349 3.23 -1.52 1.73
C GLY A 349 3.82 -2.87 1.34
N VAL A 350 3.51 -3.37 0.14
CA VAL A 350 4.12 -4.60 -0.40
C VAL A 350 5.64 -4.47 -0.51
N LEU A 351 6.15 -3.34 -1.00
CA LEU A 351 7.59 -3.08 -1.10
C LEU A 351 8.25 -3.07 0.28
N ALA A 352 7.66 -2.40 1.26
CA ALA A 352 8.17 -2.35 2.63
C ALA A 352 8.21 -3.75 3.27
N ILE A 353 7.14 -4.52 3.14
CA ILE A 353 7.04 -5.89 3.67
C ILE A 353 8.06 -6.82 3.01
N LEU A 354 8.25 -6.74 1.69
CA LEU A 354 9.25 -7.53 1.00
C LEU A 354 10.67 -7.14 1.42
N ASN A 355 10.95 -5.85 1.61
CA ASN A 355 12.24 -5.36 2.09
C ASN A 355 12.54 -5.81 3.51
N GLU A 356 11.56 -5.72 4.40
CA GLU A 356 11.69 -6.14 5.80
C GLU A 356 11.91 -7.65 5.93
N ALA A 357 11.18 -8.44 5.13
CA ALA A 357 11.25 -9.89 5.15
C ALA A 357 12.50 -10.45 4.48
N TYR A 358 13.15 -9.70 3.59
CA TYR A 358 14.31 -10.19 2.82
C TYR A 358 15.53 -10.34 3.71
N THR A 359 16.02 -11.57 3.82
CA THR A 359 17.13 -11.90 4.70
C THR A 359 18.13 -12.80 4.00
N HIS A 360 19.43 -12.48 4.13
CA HIS A 360 20.55 -13.37 3.83
C HIS A 360 21.02 -14.04 5.11
N GLU A 361 21.08 -15.36 5.12
CA GLU A 361 21.55 -16.15 6.25
C GLU A 361 22.74 -17.02 5.85
N ASP A 362 23.81 -16.95 6.64
CA ASP A 362 24.89 -17.96 6.62
C ASP A 362 24.38 -19.20 7.38
N ILE A 363 24.33 -20.32 6.68
CA ILE A 363 23.90 -21.61 7.23
C ILE A 363 25.07 -22.54 7.53
N GLY A 364 26.27 -21.99 7.61
CA GLY A 364 27.51 -22.71 7.89
C GLY A 364 28.15 -23.32 6.64
N GLU A 365 29.41 -23.75 6.79
CA GLU A 365 30.22 -24.34 5.70
C GLU A 365 30.35 -23.43 4.44
N GLY A 366 30.27 -22.11 4.59
CA GLY A 366 30.31 -21.15 3.48
C GLY A 366 29.08 -21.20 2.57
N LYS A 367 27.97 -21.75 3.06
CA LYS A 367 26.70 -21.80 2.34
C LYS A 367 25.77 -20.71 2.86
N GLU A 368 25.16 -20.00 1.93
CA GLU A 368 24.15 -18.97 2.23
C GLU A 368 22.76 -19.38 1.74
N ARG A 369 21.73 -18.83 2.39
CA ARG A 369 20.35 -18.88 1.89
C ARG A 369 19.72 -17.48 1.88
N VAL A 370 18.91 -17.25 0.87
CA VAL A 370 17.95 -16.13 0.85
C VAL A 370 16.64 -16.64 1.39
N VAL A 371 16.05 -15.91 2.32
CA VAL A 371 14.75 -16.23 2.90
C VAL A 371 13.90 -14.98 3.00
N LEU A 372 12.61 -15.08 2.64
CA LEU A 372 11.61 -14.05 2.95
C LEU A 372 10.91 -14.42 4.26
N LYS A 373 11.23 -13.73 5.35
CA LYS A 373 10.63 -13.92 6.69
C LYS A 373 9.29 -13.20 6.79
N LEU A 374 8.40 -13.47 5.86
CA LEU A 374 7.04 -12.94 5.88
C LEU A 374 6.27 -13.44 7.09
N LYS A 375 5.43 -12.59 7.68
CA LYS A 375 4.42 -13.04 8.64
C LYS A 375 3.56 -14.12 7.98
N PRO A 376 3.19 -15.21 8.66
CA PRO A 376 2.48 -16.34 8.05
C PRO A 376 1.17 -15.94 7.36
N HIS A 377 0.41 -14.99 7.94
CA HIS A 377 -0.82 -14.48 7.32
C HIS A 377 -0.58 -13.72 6.00
N LEU A 378 0.61 -13.14 5.79
CA LEU A 378 0.98 -12.46 4.55
C LEU A 378 1.57 -13.41 3.49
N SER A 379 2.08 -14.57 3.89
CA SER A 379 2.77 -15.50 2.97
C SER A 379 1.89 -15.89 1.77
N PRO A 380 2.38 -15.79 0.53
CA PRO A 380 1.62 -16.17 -0.67
C PRO A 380 1.23 -17.66 -0.72
N ILE A 381 2.09 -18.49 -0.19
CA ILE A 381 1.88 -19.94 -0.02
C ILE A 381 1.95 -20.22 1.48
N LYS A 382 0.86 -20.76 2.04
CA LYS A 382 0.76 -21.01 3.48
C LYS A 382 1.48 -22.28 3.93
N ALA A 383 1.54 -23.29 3.06
CA ALA A 383 2.29 -24.52 3.27
C ALA A 383 2.69 -25.14 1.93
N ALA A 384 3.83 -25.85 1.92
CA ALA A 384 4.23 -26.69 0.81
C ALA A 384 4.28 -28.16 1.21
N VAL A 385 3.55 -29.01 0.50
CA VAL A 385 3.54 -30.46 0.70
C VAL A 385 4.49 -31.09 -0.31
N ILE A 386 5.50 -31.83 0.17
CA ILE A 386 6.63 -32.30 -0.62
C ILE A 386 6.75 -33.82 -0.48
N PRO A 387 6.43 -34.64 -1.49
CA PRO A 387 6.76 -36.05 -1.49
C PRO A 387 8.27 -36.25 -1.63
N LEU A 388 8.89 -37.02 -0.73
CA LEU A 388 10.33 -37.28 -0.71
C LEU A 388 10.83 -37.88 -2.03
N LYS A 389 10.02 -38.70 -2.68
CA LYS A 389 10.27 -39.32 -3.98
C LYS A 389 9.15 -39.04 -4.94
N LYS A 390 9.36 -38.12 -5.87
CA LYS A 390 8.38 -37.69 -6.88
C LYS A 390 7.86 -38.83 -7.79
N ASN A 391 8.63 -39.89 -7.95
CA ASN A 391 8.30 -41.02 -8.81
C ASN A 391 7.64 -42.18 -8.03
N ASN A 392 7.42 -42.04 -6.71
CA ASN A 392 6.69 -43.00 -5.93
C ASN A 392 5.22 -42.60 -5.87
N ALA A 393 4.33 -43.40 -6.47
CA ALA A 393 2.92 -43.09 -6.62
C ALA A 393 2.20 -42.99 -5.26
N GLU A 394 2.58 -43.83 -4.26
CA GLU A 394 1.96 -43.86 -2.94
C GLU A 394 2.29 -42.57 -2.16
N LEU A 395 3.57 -42.14 -2.14
CA LEU A 395 3.98 -40.90 -1.49
C LEU A 395 3.30 -39.68 -2.13
N VAL A 396 3.18 -39.67 -3.46
CA VAL A 396 2.50 -38.59 -4.18
C VAL A 396 1.00 -38.58 -3.90
N SER A 397 0.36 -39.76 -3.75
CA SER A 397 -1.06 -39.84 -3.37
C SER A 397 -1.30 -39.26 -1.98
N VAL A 398 -0.54 -39.68 -0.98
CA VAL A 398 -0.65 -39.15 0.39
C VAL A 398 -0.38 -37.65 0.42
N ALA A 399 0.62 -37.15 -0.33
CA ALA A 399 0.90 -35.73 -0.41
C ALA A 399 -0.27 -34.92 -1.03
N LYS A 400 -0.96 -35.49 -2.02
CA LYS A 400 -2.17 -34.86 -2.61
C LYS A 400 -3.32 -34.82 -1.62
N GLU A 401 -3.55 -35.89 -0.87
CA GLU A 401 -4.59 -35.98 0.16
C GLU A 401 -4.36 -34.96 1.26
N ILE A 402 -3.12 -34.85 1.77
CA ILE A 402 -2.73 -33.81 2.74
C ILE A 402 -2.95 -32.42 2.19
N LYS A 403 -2.48 -32.15 0.97
CA LYS A 403 -2.72 -30.85 0.32
C LYS A 403 -4.21 -30.51 0.27
N GLN A 404 -5.05 -31.44 -0.18
CA GLN A 404 -6.50 -31.22 -0.27
C GLN A 404 -7.13 -30.98 1.11
N SER A 405 -6.72 -31.75 2.11
CA SER A 405 -7.18 -31.60 3.49
C SER A 405 -6.86 -30.20 4.05
N LEU A 406 -5.64 -29.72 3.88
CA LEU A 406 -5.25 -28.37 4.35
C LEU A 406 -5.92 -27.26 3.53
N GLN A 407 -6.04 -27.46 2.23
CA GLN A 407 -6.66 -26.47 1.34
C GLN A 407 -8.16 -26.29 1.61
N SER A 408 -8.85 -27.35 2.06
CA SER A 408 -10.27 -27.32 2.42
C SER A 408 -10.59 -26.43 3.63
N LEU A 409 -9.58 -26.06 4.42
CA LEU A 409 -9.73 -25.12 5.53
C LEU A 409 -9.93 -23.66 5.07
N GLY A 410 -9.68 -23.35 3.77
CA GLY A 410 -9.88 -22.00 3.23
C GLY A 410 -8.90 -20.94 3.73
N LEU A 411 -7.79 -21.33 4.38
CA LEU A 411 -6.83 -20.41 5.00
C LEU A 411 -5.76 -19.88 4.03
N GLY A 412 -5.92 -20.12 2.74
CA GLY A 412 -5.02 -19.67 1.68
C GLY A 412 -4.38 -20.82 0.90
N ARG A 413 -3.43 -20.47 0.05
CA ARG A 413 -2.85 -21.41 -0.93
C ARG A 413 -1.93 -22.44 -0.27
N VAL A 414 -2.20 -23.75 -0.51
CA VAL A 414 -1.31 -24.87 -0.18
C VAL A 414 -0.72 -25.41 -1.49
N PHE A 415 0.60 -25.55 -1.54
CA PHE A 415 1.31 -25.94 -2.75
C PHE A 415 1.77 -27.42 -2.67
N LEU A 416 1.58 -28.19 -3.76
CA LEU A 416 2.21 -29.50 -3.92
C LEU A 416 3.52 -29.34 -4.69
N GLU A 417 4.65 -29.45 -4.00
CA GLU A 417 5.97 -29.34 -4.62
C GLU A 417 6.46 -30.73 -5.02
N ASN A 418 6.33 -31.05 -6.28
CA ASN A 418 6.71 -32.34 -6.85
C ASN A 418 7.84 -32.20 -7.89
N SER A 419 8.73 -31.22 -7.73
CA SER A 419 9.83 -30.97 -8.66
C SER A 419 11.19 -30.94 -7.94
N GLY A 420 12.21 -31.52 -8.56
CA GLY A 420 13.58 -31.49 -8.05
C GLY A 420 13.82 -32.44 -6.87
N ASN A 421 14.82 -32.11 -6.06
CA ASN A 421 15.12 -32.77 -4.79
C ASN A 421 14.64 -31.91 -3.61
N ILE A 422 14.49 -32.56 -2.45
CA ILE A 422 13.93 -31.92 -1.25
C ILE A 422 14.71 -30.68 -0.80
N GLY A 423 16.04 -30.69 -0.88
CA GLY A 423 16.85 -29.53 -0.49
C GLY A 423 16.61 -28.32 -1.39
N LYS A 424 16.45 -28.51 -2.72
CA LYS A 424 16.09 -27.44 -3.65
C LYS A 424 14.65 -26.95 -3.43
N ALA A 425 13.74 -27.88 -3.08
CA ALA A 425 12.34 -27.52 -2.75
C ALA A 425 12.30 -26.61 -1.52
N TYR A 426 12.97 -26.99 -0.42
CA TYR A 426 13.07 -26.14 0.77
C TYR A 426 13.62 -24.74 0.46
N ARG A 427 14.73 -24.66 -0.29
CA ARG A 427 15.32 -23.35 -0.67
C ARG A 427 14.37 -22.50 -1.49
N ARG A 428 13.62 -23.09 -2.40
CA ARG A 428 12.59 -22.39 -3.17
C ARG A 428 11.51 -21.81 -2.27
N HIS A 429 11.04 -22.61 -1.30
CA HIS A 429 10.01 -22.20 -0.36
C HIS A 429 10.52 -21.19 0.68
N ASP A 430 11.79 -21.27 1.09
CA ASP A 430 12.45 -20.23 1.89
C ASP A 430 12.43 -18.89 1.14
N GLU A 431 12.84 -18.85 -0.16
CA GLU A 431 12.86 -17.63 -0.98
C GLU A 431 11.49 -17.03 -1.30
N VAL A 432 10.41 -17.80 -1.27
CA VAL A 432 9.05 -17.28 -1.51
C VAL A 432 8.27 -17.04 -0.23
N GLY A 433 8.90 -17.27 0.93
CA GLY A 433 8.32 -16.96 2.23
C GLY A 433 7.27 -17.93 2.73
N THR A 434 7.27 -19.19 2.25
CA THR A 434 6.36 -20.23 2.76
C THR A 434 6.72 -20.60 4.19
N PRO A 435 5.83 -20.42 5.18
CA PRO A 435 6.19 -20.58 6.61
C PRO A 435 6.54 -22.00 6.98
N ILE A 436 5.89 -22.99 6.39
CA ILE A 436 6.16 -24.42 6.66
C ILE A 436 6.23 -25.28 5.40
N CYS A 437 7.13 -26.27 5.44
CA CYS A 437 7.18 -27.34 4.45
C CYS A 437 6.84 -28.68 5.12
N ILE A 438 5.93 -29.43 4.53
CA ILE A 438 5.43 -30.72 5.01
C ILE A 438 5.98 -31.81 4.11
N THR A 439 6.86 -32.64 4.63
CA THR A 439 7.48 -33.74 3.87
C THR A 439 6.77 -35.04 4.13
N VAL A 440 6.37 -35.70 3.04
CA VAL A 440 5.78 -37.06 3.02
C VAL A 440 6.89 -38.02 2.59
N ASP A 441 7.28 -38.91 3.48
CA ASP A 441 8.34 -39.91 3.30
C ASP A 441 7.83 -41.36 3.49
N PHE A 442 8.71 -42.35 3.54
CA PHE A 442 8.31 -43.72 3.67
C PHE A 442 7.67 -44.04 5.04
N ASP A 443 8.16 -43.40 6.11
CA ASP A 443 7.52 -43.52 7.44
C ASP A 443 6.09 -42.99 7.43
N SER A 444 5.77 -42.05 6.52
CA SER A 444 4.40 -41.55 6.36
C SER A 444 3.42 -42.63 5.88
N LEU A 445 3.90 -43.58 5.11
CA LEU A 445 3.10 -44.73 4.66
C LEU A 445 2.85 -45.74 5.80
N GLU A 446 3.88 -45.97 6.61
CA GLU A 446 3.85 -46.97 7.67
C GLU A 446 3.19 -46.44 8.95
N ASN A 447 3.59 -45.27 9.41
CA ASN A 447 3.26 -44.73 10.73
C ASN A 447 2.22 -43.58 10.69
N LYS A 448 1.73 -43.17 9.50
CA LYS A 448 0.79 -42.05 9.32
C LYS A 448 1.27 -40.72 9.90
N THR A 449 2.57 -40.45 9.83
CA THR A 449 3.19 -39.24 10.32
C THR A 449 3.89 -38.51 9.18
N VAL A 450 4.09 -37.18 9.30
CA VAL A 450 4.82 -36.34 8.35
C VAL A 450 5.86 -35.48 9.07
N THR A 451 6.87 -35.04 8.34
CA THR A 451 7.83 -34.05 8.87
C THR A 451 7.39 -32.64 8.52
N ILE A 452 7.20 -31.78 9.51
CA ILE A 452 7.02 -30.34 9.32
C ILE A 452 8.37 -29.65 9.51
N ARG A 453 8.80 -28.84 8.53
CA ARG A 453 9.97 -27.99 8.63
C ARG A 453 9.53 -26.54 8.72
N ASP A 454 9.96 -25.86 9.77
CA ASP A 454 9.80 -24.41 9.93
C ASP A 454 10.78 -23.66 9.03
N ARG A 455 10.33 -22.57 8.38
CA ARG A 455 11.11 -21.75 7.48
C ARG A 455 12.22 -20.99 8.22
N ASP A 456 11.89 -20.41 9.36
CA ASP A 456 12.76 -19.43 10.03
C ASP A 456 13.87 -20.13 10.82
N THR A 457 13.52 -21.17 11.57
CA THR A 457 14.46 -21.94 12.39
C THR A 457 15.13 -23.10 11.65
N MET A 458 14.54 -23.57 10.54
CA MET A 458 14.88 -24.81 9.82
C MET A 458 14.69 -26.09 10.65
N GLU A 459 14.15 -25.96 11.84
CA GLU A 459 13.84 -27.12 12.70
C GLU A 459 12.79 -28.02 12.04
N GLN A 460 12.92 -29.29 12.30
CA GLN A 460 12.03 -30.32 11.76
C GLN A 460 11.41 -31.12 12.93
N SER A 461 10.12 -31.24 12.90
CA SER A 461 9.35 -32.03 13.87
C SER A 461 8.47 -33.07 13.17
N ARG A 462 8.26 -34.21 13.81
CA ARG A 462 7.38 -35.24 13.31
C ARG A 462 5.99 -35.09 13.91
N VAL A 463 4.95 -35.11 13.07
CA VAL A 463 3.55 -34.86 13.47
C VAL A 463 2.66 -35.94 12.84
N ASP A 464 1.67 -36.41 13.59
CA ASP A 464 0.64 -37.30 13.05
C ASP A 464 -0.22 -36.58 12.01
N ILE A 465 -0.58 -37.26 10.92
CA ILE A 465 -1.40 -36.69 9.84
C ILE A 465 -2.78 -36.26 10.39
N SER A 466 -3.31 -36.92 11.41
CA SER A 466 -4.57 -36.57 12.04
C SER A 466 -4.53 -35.22 12.78
N GLU A 467 -3.35 -34.81 13.27
CA GLU A 467 -3.13 -33.55 13.99
C GLU A 467 -2.65 -32.40 13.08
N LEU A 468 -2.39 -32.72 11.81
CA LEU A 468 -1.75 -31.76 10.88
C LEU A 468 -2.59 -30.52 10.62
N GLN A 469 -3.91 -30.63 10.55
CA GLN A 469 -4.78 -29.44 10.38
C GLN A 469 -4.67 -28.47 11.57
N GLN A 470 -4.62 -28.99 12.79
CA GLN A 470 -4.47 -28.18 14.00
C GLN A 470 -3.10 -27.49 14.03
N SER A 471 -2.04 -28.23 13.71
CA SER A 471 -0.67 -27.70 13.60
C SER A 471 -0.60 -26.57 12.54
N TYR A 472 -1.21 -26.78 11.38
CA TYR A 472 -1.27 -25.80 10.31
C TYR A 472 -2.00 -24.51 10.74
N VAL A 473 -3.16 -24.64 11.38
CA VAL A 473 -3.91 -23.47 11.89
C VAL A 473 -3.10 -22.69 12.93
N SER A 474 -2.36 -23.39 13.81
CA SER A 474 -1.56 -22.74 14.85
C SER A 474 -0.38 -21.91 14.29
N VAL A 475 0.19 -22.33 13.16
CA VAL A 475 1.27 -21.58 12.47
C VAL A 475 0.74 -20.30 11.82
N LEU A 476 -0.51 -20.30 11.36
CA LEU A 476 -1.09 -19.16 10.63
C LEU A 476 -1.72 -18.08 11.52
N LYS A 477 -1.92 -18.39 12.80
CA LYS A 477 -2.36 -17.44 13.83
C LYS A 477 -1.19 -16.61 14.36
#